data_acdc919db143703ce356e478aa3f6c9c
#
_entry.id   acdc919db143703ce356e478aa3f6c9c
#
_cell.length_a   1.000
_cell.length_b   1.000
_cell.length_c   1.000
_cell.angle_alpha   90.00
_cell.angle_beta   90.00
_cell.angle_gamma   90.00
#
_symmetry.space_group_name_H-M   'P 1'
#
loop_
_entity.id
_entity.type
_entity.pdbx_description
1 polymer ?
#
loop_
_entity_poly.entity_id
_entity_poly.type
_entity_poly.pdbx_seq_one_letter_code
_entity_poly.pdbx_strand_id
1 'polypeptide(L)'
;EAELAIVLKGPLKEVPQVDYKKAIFGYTCIIDVSARAQGRSTWRQGSWMGKSFDTFAPLGPCILTSDEIEDPNDLEVRFWNSGELYHQYNTNDMEHRVPEIIEFVTSIMTINSGDVIACGTNHEGLGPLQDGDIAEIEIQGVGRMSVNVSDPLKRSWPREIYMGPNS
;
A
#
# COMPACT_ATOMS: atom_id res chain seq x y z
N GLU A 1 -4.73 1.34 -4.70
CA GLU A 1 -4.74 0.94 -3.29
C GLU A 1 -3.72 1.81 -2.54
N ALA A 2 -4.20 2.60 -1.58
CA ALA A 2 -3.37 3.48 -0.76
C ALA A 2 -3.09 2.77 0.56
N GLU A 3 -1.81 2.53 0.89
CA GLU A 3 -1.46 1.65 1.98
C GLU A 3 -0.32 2.18 2.83
N LEU A 4 -0.31 1.77 4.11
CA LEU A 4 0.87 1.85 4.94
C LEU A 4 1.90 0.83 4.43
N ALA A 5 3.14 1.25 4.26
CA ALA A 5 4.26 0.38 3.95
C ALA A 5 5.23 0.31 5.12
N ILE A 6 5.67 -0.88 5.45
CA ILE A 6 6.68 -1.15 6.47
C ILE A 6 8.02 -1.38 5.77
N VAL A 7 9.02 -0.58 6.10
CA VAL A 7 10.41 -0.79 5.66
C VAL A 7 11.13 -1.60 6.73
N LEU A 8 11.75 -2.70 6.32
CA LEU A 8 12.25 -3.71 7.22
C LEU A 8 13.75 -3.56 7.52
N LYS A 9 14.13 -3.99 8.72
CA LYS A 9 15.50 -4.34 9.09
C LYS A 9 15.70 -5.83 8.85
N GLY A 10 16.92 -6.24 8.54
CA GLY A 10 17.23 -7.65 8.37
C GLY A 10 18.74 -7.90 8.44
N PRO A 11 19.15 -9.19 8.28
CA PRO A 11 18.29 -10.35 8.04
C PRO A 11 17.56 -10.85 9.29
N LEU A 12 16.27 -11.16 9.16
CA LEU A 12 15.42 -11.66 10.25
C LEU A 12 14.50 -12.77 9.74
N LYS A 13 14.23 -13.76 10.60
CA LYS A 13 13.32 -14.87 10.38
C LYS A 13 12.67 -15.27 11.68
N GLU A 14 11.41 -15.76 11.60
CA GLU A 14 10.66 -16.26 12.75
C GLU A 14 10.56 -15.23 13.89
N VAL A 15 10.20 -13.98 13.55
CA VAL A 15 10.04 -12.89 14.52
C VAL A 15 8.66 -13.01 15.18
N PRO A 16 8.59 -13.26 16.50
CA PRO A 16 7.30 -13.31 17.19
C PRO A 16 6.68 -11.94 17.32
N GLN A 17 5.35 -11.86 17.45
CA GLN A 17 4.61 -10.60 17.54
C GLN A 17 5.14 -9.65 18.60
N VAL A 18 5.54 -10.16 19.75
CA VAL A 18 6.08 -9.33 20.87
C VAL A 18 7.37 -8.58 20.50
N ASP A 19 8.07 -9.05 19.47
CA ASP A 19 9.35 -8.52 19.02
C ASP A 19 9.25 -7.76 17.67
N TYR A 20 8.06 -7.55 17.14
CA TYR A 20 7.84 -6.99 15.81
C TYR A 20 8.58 -5.68 15.53
N LYS A 21 8.70 -4.79 16.55
CA LYS A 21 9.42 -3.52 16.42
C LYS A 21 10.90 -3.69 16.08
N LYS A 22 11.50 -4.84 16.41
CA LYS A 22 12.90 -5.14 16.05
C LYS A 22 13.09 -5.33 14.55
N ALA A 23 12.04 -5.76 13.84
CA ALA A 23 12.06 -5.98 12.41
C ALA A 23 11.84 -4.70 11.59
N ILE A 24 11.36 -3.62 12.21
CA ILE A 24 10.93 -2.42 11.50
C ILE A 24 12.01 -1.34 11.57
N PHE A 25 12.45 -0.87 10.39
CA PHE A 25 13.26 0.34 10.26
C PHE A 25 12.39 1.59 10.35
N GLY A 26 11.29 1.60 9.59
CA GLY A 26 10.37 2.73 9.55
C GLY A 26 9.15 2.44 8.70
N TYR A 27 8.39 3.49 8.44
CA TYR A 27 7.14 3.46 7.70
C TYR A 27 7.16 4.49 6.58
N THR A 28 6.42 4.20 5.51
CA THR A 28 6.25 5.12 4.38
C THR A 28 4.87 4.91 3.74
N CYS A 29 4.46 5.81 2.86
CA CYS A 29 3.30 5.57 2.03
C CYS A 29 3.67 4.71 0.83
N ILE A 30 2.72 3.86 0.39
CA ILE A 30 2.79 3.15 -0.89
C ILE A 30 1.44 3.28 -1.61
N ILE A 31 1.50 3.44 -2.93
CA ILE A 31 0.33 3.24 -3.78
C ILE A 31 0.52 1.90 -4.48
N ASP A 32 -0.22 0.88 -4.03
CA ASP A 32 -0.22 -0.44 -4.65
C ASP A 32 -1.06 -0.40 -5.92
N VAL A 33 -0.41 0.03 -7.01
CA VAL A 33 -1.02 0.12 -8.33
C VAL A 33 -1.28 -1.27 -8.86
N SER A 34 -2.54 -1.54 -9.25
CA SER A 34 -2.97 -2.87 -9.65
C SER A 34 -3.59 -2.86 -11.05
N ALA A 35 -2.98 -3.57 -11.98
CA ALA A 35 -3.53 -3.80 -13.32
C ALA A 35 -4.61 -4.88 -13.27
N ARG A 36 -5.89 -4.49 -13.41
CA ARG A 36 -7.05 -5.36 -13.36
C ARG A 36 -7.68 -5.47 -14.75
N ALA A 37 -7.23 -6.41 -15.58
CA ALA A 37 -7.77 -6.59 -16.91
C ALA A 37 -9.07 -7.42 -16.88
N GLN A 38 -10.14 -6.91 -17.49
CA GLN A 38 -11.38 -7.68 -17.67
C GLN A 38 -11.12 -8.99 -18.43
N GLY A 39 -11.57 -10.11 -17.85
CA GLY A 39 -11.52 -11.43 -18.47
C GLY A 39 -10.13 -12.05 -18.59
N ARG A 40 -9.09 -11.43 -18.05
CA ARG A 40 -7.73 -11.93 -18.11
C ARG A 40 -7.10 -12.16 -16.73
N SER A 41 -6.09 -12.96 -16.74
CA SER A 41 -5.49 -13.67 -15.64
C SER A 41 -4.63 -12.87 -14.66
N THR A 42 -4.43 -11.57 -14.83
CA THR A 42 -3.68 -10.75 -13.88
C THR A 42 -4.27 -10.76 -12.48
N TRP A 43 -5.59 -10.95 -12.39
CA TRP A 43 -6.33 -11.07 -11.14
C TRP A 43 -6.47 -12.52 -10.65
N ARG A 44 -6.65 -13.49 -11.58
CA ARG A 44 -6.99 -14.88 -11.22
C ARG A 44 -5.79 -15.80 -11.02
N GLN A 45 -4.61 -15.43 -11.51
CA GLN A 45 -3.39 -16.26 -11.43
C GLN A 45 -2.40 -15.79 -10.36
N GLY A 46 -2.91 -15.16 -9.31
CA GLY A 46 -2.10 -14.50 -8.29
C GLY A 46 -1.87 -13.03 -8.65
N SER A 47 -2.11 -12.18 -7.68
CA SER A 47 -2.05 -10.72 -7.82
C SER A 47 -0.66 -10.17 -8.17
N TRP A 48 0.39 -10.98 -8.06
CA TRP A 48 1.77 -10.55 -8.30
C TRP A 48 2.00 -9.96 -9.69
N MET A 49 1.44 -10.58 -10.74
CA MET A 49 1.63 -10.09 -12.13
C MET A 49 1.02 -8.71 -12.34
N GLY A 50 -0.18 -8.50 -11.80
CA GLY A 50 -0.87 -7.22 -11.91
C GLY A 50 -0.23 -6.07 -11.12
N LYS A 51 0.70 -6.39 -10.22
CA LYS A 51 1.38 -5.42 -9.34
C LYS A 51 2.85 -5.21 -9.68
N SER A 52 3.40 -5.98 -10.63
CA SER A 52 4.84 -6.04 -10.93
C SER A 52 5.27 -5.28 -12.19
N PHE A 53 4.41 -4.42 -12.75
CA PHE A 53 4.79 -3.60 -13.90
C PHE A 53 5.79 -2.51 -13.49
N ASP A 54 6.65 -2.12 -14.42
CA ASP A 54 7.60 -1.02 -14.23
C ASP A 54 6.87 0.21 -13.70
N THR A 55 7.49 0.89 -12.73
CA THR A 55 6.99 2.09 -12.05
C THR A 55 5.77 1.90 -11.13
N PHE A 56 5.25 0.68 -11.00
CA PHE A 56 4.24 0.38 -9.99
C PHE A 56 4.85 0.41 -8.58
N ALA A 57 3.97 0.46 -7.56
CA ALA A 57 4.36 0.59 -6.15
C ALA A 57 5.23 1.82 -5.82
N PRO A 58 4.85 3.04 -6.23
CA PRO A 58 5.57 4.23 -5.82
C PRO A 58 5.56 4.37 -4.31
N LEU A 59 6.71 4.69 -3.72
CA LEU A 59 6.96 4.80 -2.29
C LEU A 59 7.39 6.23 -1.93
N GLY A 60 6.98 6.74 -0.80
CA GLY A 60 7.38 8.07 -0.32
C GLY A 60 6.37 8.67 0.67
N PRO A 61 6.52 9.98 0.99
CA PRO A 61 7.51 10.94 0.54
C PRO A 61 8.88 10.72 1.19
N CYS A 62 8.91 10.08 2.34
CA CYS A 62 10.11 9.75 3.12
C CYS A 62 9.89 8.45 3.89
N ILE A 63 10.91 7.92 4.50
CA ILE A 63 10.80 6.88 5.51
C ILE A 63 10.83 7.56 6.88
N LEU A 64 9.72 7.47 7.61
CA LEU A 64 9.66 7.88 9.00
C LEU A 64 10.16 6.73 9.87
N THR A 65 11.15 6.96 10.72
CA THR A 65 11.73 5.90 11.55
C THR A 65 10.72 5.38 12.58
N SER A 66 10.86 4.12 12.95
CA SER A 66 9.84 3.42 13.75
C SER A 66 9.64 3.99 15.17
N ASP A 67 10.59 4.75 15.68
CA ASP A 67 10.52 5.44 16.97
C ASP A 67 9.66 6.71 16.92
N GLU A 68 9.38 7.24 15.74
CA GLU A 68 8.53 8.43 15.53
C GLU A 68 7.03 8.08 15.47
N ILE A 69 6.66 6.78 15.35
CA ILE A 69 5.29 6.30 15.35
C ILE A 69 5.02 5.45 16.58
N GLU A 70 4.14 5.92 17.44
CA GLU A 70 3.78 5.22 18.67
C GLU A 70 3.00 3.93 18.37
N ASP A 71 1.93 4.02 17.57
CA ASP A 71 1.13 2.88 17.13
C ASP A 71 0.87 2.91 15.61
N PRO A 72 1.50 2.04 14.83
CA PRO A 72 1.24 1.95 13.40
C PRO A 72 -0.15 1.41 13.04
N ASN A 73 -0.89 0.89 14.02
CA ASN A 73 -2.24 0.38 13.83
C ASN A 73 -3.33 1.42 14.16
N ASP A 74 -2.96 2.70 14.29
CA ASP A 74 -3.91 3.81 14.52
C ASP A 74 -3.46 5.07 13.78
N LEU A 75 -3.41 4.98 12.46
CA LEU A 75 -3.00 6.07 11.57
C LEU A 75 -4.09 6.35 10.54
N GLU A 76 -4.44 7.63 10.35
CA GLU A 76 -5.30 8.05 9.26
C GLU A 76 -4.58 7.92 7.91
N VAL A 77 -5.24 7.29 6.94
CA VAL A 77 -4.81 7.16 5.56
C VAL A 77 -5.83 7.82 4.65
N ARG A 78 -5.37 8.65 3.72
CA ARG A 78 -6.22 9.32 2.74
C ARG A 78 -5.63 9.20 1.35
N PHE A 79 -6.50 9.07 0.36
CA PHE A 79 -6.10 9.00 -1.03
C PHE A 79 -6.95 9.93 -1.89
N TRP A 80 -6.28 10.70 -2.74
CA TRP A 80 -6.94 11.57 -3.72
C TRP A 80 -6.50 11.19 -5.13
N ASN A 81 -7.41 11.38 -6.08
CA ASN A 81 -7.08 11.38 -7.49
C ASN A 81 -7.46 12.74 -8.10
N SER A 82 -6.46 13.47 -8.60
CA SER A 82 -6.64 14.77 -9.22
C SER A 82 -7.43 15.78 -8.36
N GLY A 83 -7.16 15.74 -7.05
CA GLY A 83 -7.77 16.62 -6.05
C GLY A 83 -9.11 16.11 -5.47
N GLU A 84 -9.71 15.06 -6.01
CA GLU A 84 -10.91 14.43 -5.47
C GLU A 84 -10.53 13.35 -4.45
N LEU A 85 -11.12 13.39 -3.24
CA LEU A 85 -10.91 12.38 -2.20
C LEU A 85 -11.63 11.10 -2.61
N TYR A 86 -10.89 10.03 -2.84
CA TYR A 86 -11.42 8.73 -3.24
C TYR A 86 -11.54 7.76 -2.06
N HIS A 87 -10.58 7.81 -1.13
CA HIS A 87 -10.51 6.84 -0.06
C HIS A 87 -9.99 7.47 1.22
N GLN A 88 -10.59 7.09 2.35
CA GLN A 88 -10.13 7.46 3.69
C GLN A 88 -10.43 6.31 4.64
N TYR A 89 -9.43 5.91 5.41
CA TYR A 89 -9.59 4.90 6.46
C TYR A 89 -8.54 5.10 7.56
N ASN A 90 -8.68 4.37 8.64
CA ASN A 90 -7.67 4.30 9.69
C ASN A 90 -7.05 2.91 9.70
N THR A 91 -5.75 2.78 9.95
CA THR A 91 -5.06 1.48 9.99
C THR A 91 -5.58 0.54 11.09
N ASN A 92 -6.39 1.05 12.03
CA ASN A 92 -7.08 0.20 13.00
C ASN A 92 -8.19 -0.67 12.39
N ASP A 93 -8.58 -0.40 11.13
CA ASP A 93 -9.54 -1.19 10.35
C ASP A 93 -8.87 -2.33 9.54
N MET A 94 -7.54 -2.43 9.57
CA MET A 94 -6.84 -3.55 8.93
C MET A 94 -7.21 -4.88 9.59
N GLU A 95 -7.50 -5.90 8.76
CA GLU A 95 -7.81 -7.26 9.23
C GLU A 95 -6.67 -7.87 10.05
N HIS A 96 -5.43 -7.66 9.59
CA HIS A 96 -4.22 -8.08 10.30
C HIS A 96 -3.44 -6.89 10.81
N ARG A 97 -3.05 -6.93 12.06
CA ARG A 97 -2.24 -5.91 12.70
C ARG A 97 -0.77 -6.02 12.31
N VAL A 98 -0.03 -4.94 12.40
CA VAL A 98 1.40 -4.91 12.05
C VAL A 98 2.21 -6.02 12.73
N PRO A 99 2.03 -6.34 14.04
CA PRO A 99 2.72 -7.47 14.65
C PRO A 99 2.42 -8.82 14.00
N GLU A 100 1.16 -9.07 13.62
CA GLU A 100 0.72 -10.31 12.97
C GLU A 100 1.32 -10.42 11.55
N ILE A 101 1.35 -9.31 10.81
CA ILE A 101 1.95 -9.25 9.47
C ILE A 101 3.44 -9.61 9.54
N ILE A 102 4.17 -9.04 10.50
CA ILE A 102 5.62 -9.32 10.68
C ILE A 102 5.85 -10.79 11.02
N GLU A 103 5.10 -11.33 11.98
CA GLU A 103 5.20 -12.75 12.35
C GLU A 103 4.92 -13.66 11.16
N PHE A 104 3.82 -13.40 10.45
CA PHE A 104 3.42 -14.19 9.28
C PHE A 104 4.48 -14.19 8.20
N VAL A 105 4.93 -13.02 7.75
CA VAL A 105 5.92 -12.92 6.67
C VAL A 105 7.25 -13.57 7.06
N THR A 106 7.71 -13.33 8.28
CA THR A 106 8.98 -13.88 8.75
C THR A 106 8.92 -15.38 9.05
N SER A 107 7.73 -15.96 9.26
CA SER A 107 7.57 -17.42 9.36
C SER A 107 7.79 -18.12 8.01
N ILE A 108 7.47 -17.44 6.91
CA ILE A 108 7.57 -18.00 5.56
C ILE A 108 8.97 -17.79 4.97
N MET A 109 9.50 -16.57 5.03
CA MET A 109 10.77 -16.21 4.39
C MET A 109 11.68 -15.40 5.30
N THR A 110 12.97 -15.41 4.99
CA THR A 110 13.93 -14.47 5.60
C THR A 110 13.72 -13.10 4.97
N ILE A 111 13.51 -12.09 5.79
CA ILE A 111 13.46 -10.68 5.36
C ILE A 111 14.84 -10.05 5.44
N ASN A 112 15.15 -9.13 4.55
CA ASN A 112 16.41 -8.41 4.50
C ASN A 112 16.21 -6.92 4.78
N SER A 113 17.29 -6.23 5.09
CA SER A 113 17.25 -4.76 5.24
C SER A 113 16.82 -4.11 3.93
N GLY A 114 15.81 -3.25 4.01
CA GLY A 114 15.26 -2.55 2.85
C GLY A 114 14.13 -3.29 2.13
N ASP A 115 13.80 -4.52 2.54
CA ASP A 115 12.55 -5.14 2.10
C ASP A 115 11.36 -4.32 2.60
N VAL A 116 10.29 -4.30 1.79
CA VAL A 116 9.08 -3.52 2.07
C VAL A 116 7.86 -4.44 2.09
N ILE A 117 7.00 -4.26 3.09
CA ILE A 117 5.69 -4.89 3.15
C ILE A 117 4.62 -3.81 2.97
N ALA A 118 3.76 -3.96 1.97
CA ALA A 118 2.51 -3.25 1.85
C ALA A 118 1.46 -3.92 2.77
N CYS A 119 0.83 -3.13 3.65
CA CYS A 119 -0.02 -3.69 4.71
C CYS A 119 -1.44 -4.03 4.27
N GLY A 120 -1.80 -3.68 3.03
CA GLY A 120 -3.15 -3.84 2.52
C GLY A 120 -4.09 -2.69 2.84
N THR A 121 -5.20 -2.66 2.14
CA THR A 121 -6.30 -1.72 2.35
C THR A 121 -7.62 -2.41 2.07
N ASN A 122 -8.73 -1.88 2.57
CA ASN A 122 -10.04 -2.28 2.10
C ASN A 122 -10.26 -1.81 0.66
N HIS A 123 -11.26 -2.38 -0.05
CA HIS A 123 -11.51 -2.07 -1.45
C HIS A 123 -12.55 -0.95 -1.67
N GLU A 124 -13.05 -0.34 -0.63
CA GLU A 124 -13.94 0.81 -0.75
C GLU A 124 -13.15 2.02 -1.26
N GLY A 125 -13.71 2.75 -2.22
CA GLY A 125 -13.05 3.91 -2.82
C GLY A 125 -11.96 3.60 -3.85
N LEU A 126 -11.80 2.35 -4.28
CA LEU A 126 -10.91 2.03 -5.39
C LEU A 126 -11.43 2.64 -6.70
N GLY A 127 -10.58 3.39 -7.36
CA GLY A 127 -10.89 4.01 -8.65
C GLY A 127 -9.78 3.82 -9.67
N PRO A 128 -10.09 3.95 -10.97
CA PRO A 128 -9.10 3.81 -12.02
C PRO A 128 -8.20 5.04 -12.11
N LEU A 129 -6.91 4.82 -12.31
CA LEU A 129 -5.96 5.85 -12.70
C LEU A 129 -5.88 5.93 -14.23
N GLN A 130 -5.83 7.13 -14.79
CA GLN A 130 -5.74 7.38 -16.24
C GLN A 130 -4.61 8.35 -16.55
N ASP A 131 -4.21 8.42 -17.81
CA ASP A 131 -3.19 9.36 -18.25
C ASP A 131 -3.52 10.79 -17.85
N GLY A 132 -2.55 11.47 -17.24
CA GLY A 132 -2.67 12.85 -16.76
C GLY A 132 -3.24 13.00 -15.35
N ASP A 133 -3.64 11.90 -14.70
CA ASP A 133 -4.08 11.94 -13.30
C ASP A 133 -2.92 12.24 -12.37
N ILE A 134 -3.26 12.80 -11.20
CA ILE A 134 -2.35 13.00 -10.07
C ILE A 134 -2.86 12.16 -8.92
N ALA A 135 -2.17 11.07 -8.61
CA ALA A 135 -2.49 10.23 -7.47
C ALA A 135 -1.74 10.70 -6.24
N GLU A 136 -2.46 10.91 -5.13
CA GLU A 136 -1.87 11.42 -3.89
C GLU A 136 -2.30 10.54 -2.72
N ILE A 137 -1.34 10.20 -1.88
CA ILE A 137 -1.57 9.49 -0.61
C ILE A 137 -1.00 10.29 0.54
N GLU A 138 -1.71 10.34 1.64
CA GLU A 138 -1.27 10.90 2.91
C GLU A 138 -1.49 9.92 4.03
N ILE A 139 -0.48 9.74 4.86
CA ILE A 139 -0.57 8.97 6.10
C ILE A 139 -0.16 9.86 7.26
N GLN A 140 -0.99 9.87 8.29
CA GLN A 140 -0.76 10.64 9.51
C GLN A 140 0.66 10.38 10.06
N GLY A 141 1.39 11.47 10.30
CA GLY A 141 2.79 11.42 10.77
C GLY A 141 3.81 11.19 9.67
N VAL A 142 3.51 10.40 8.63
CA VAL A 142 4.46 10.09 7.54
C VAL A 142 4.54 11.23 6.53
N GLY A 143 3.39 11.82 6.19
CA GLY A 143 3.30 12.91 5.23
C GLY A 143 2.53 12.55 3.97
N ARG A 144 2.63 13.41 2.95
CA ARG A 144 1.88 13.30 1.68
C ARG A 144 2.82 13.10 0.51
N MET A 145 2.55 12.08 -0.29
CA MET A 145 3.21 11.78 -1.56
C MET A 145 2.27 12.06 -2.72
N SER A 146 2.80 12.62 -3.80
CA SER A 146 2.08 12.87 -5.05
C SER A 146 2.84 12.26 -6.22
N VAL A 147 2.14 11.55 -7.10
CA VAL A 147 2.70 10.94 -8.31
C VAL A 147 1.85 11.26 -9.53
N ASN A 148 2.51 11.52 -10.66
CA ASN A 148 1.83 11.75 -11.94
C ASN A 148 1.64 10.42 -12.67
N VAL A 149 0.45 10.22 -13.22
CA VAL A 149 0.12 9.05 -14.03
C VAL A 149 0.36 9.34 -15.49
N SER A 150 1.12 8.46 -16.16
CA SER A 150 1.37 8.56 -17.61
C SER A 150 1.05 7.23 -18.28
N ASP A 151 0.16 7.28 -19.27
CA ASP A 151 -0.12 6.15 -20.16
C ASP A 151 0.17 6.56 -21.61
N PRO A 152 1.28 6.11 -22.21
CA PRO A 152 1.61 6.42 -23.60
C PRO A 152 0.53 6.03 -24.61
N LEU A 153 -0.32 5.05 -24.27
CA LEU A 153 -1.42 4.61 -25.12
C LEU A 153 -2.69 5.44 -24.95
N LYS A 154 -2.71 6.39 -23.99
CA LYS A 154 -3.87 7.25 -23.72
C LYS A 154 -5.18 6.48 -23.55
N ARG A 155 -5.10 5.32 -22.93
CA ARG A 155 -6.28 4.49 -22.67
C ARG A 155 -7.22 5.19 -21.71
N SER A 156 -8.51 4.95 -21.89
CA SER A 156 -9.56 5.53 -21.07
C SER A 156 -10.56 4.45 -20.64
N TRP A 157 -11.06 4.56 -19.43
CA TRP A 157 -12.08 3.70 -18.84
C TRP A 157 -13.00 4.50 -17.93
N PRO A 158 -14.17 3.94 -17.56
CA PRO A 158 -15.09 4.61 -16.64
C PRO A 158 -14.41 4.98 -15.33
N ARG A 159 -14.76 6.14 -14.79
CA ARG A 159 -14.22 6.64 -13.50
C ARG A 159 -15.09 6.26 -12.29
N GLU A 160 -15.80 5.16 -12.40
CA GLU A 160 -16.61 4.65 -11.30
C GLU A 160 -15.71 4.19 -10.16
N ILE A 161 -16.00 4.67 -8.96
CA ILE A 161 -15.34 4.24 -7.73
C ILE A 161 -15.96 2.90 -7.33
N TYR A 162 -15.14 1.91 -7.06
CA TYR A 162 -15.61 0.63 -6.54
C TYR A 162 -15.98 0.78 -5.05
N MET A 163 -17.24 0.56 -4.73
CA MET A 163 -17.77 0.68 -3.37
C MET A 163 -17.99 -0.67 -2.68
N GLY A 164 -17.45 -1.76 -3.24
CA GLY A 164 -17.57 -3.10 -2.69
C GLY A 164 -18.60 -3.98 -3.40
N PRO A 165 -18.73 -5.26 -3.00
CA PRO A 165 -19.54 -6.25 -3.73
C PRO A 165 -21.05 -6.03 -3.63
N ASN A 166 -21.51 -5.11 -2.80
CA ASN A 166 -22.93 -4.82 -2.57
C ASN A 166 -23.37 -3.44 -3.09
N SER A 167 -22.51 -2.75 -3.82
CA SER A 167 -22.79 -1.44 -4.43
C SER A 167 -23.28 -1.56 -5.87
#